data_a644953e35a5adc623af8bf015367197
#
_entry.id   a644953e35a5adc623af8bf015367197
#
_cell.length_a   1.000
_cell.length_b   1.000
_cell.length_c   1.000
_cell.angle_alpha   90.00
_cell.angle_beta   90.00
_cell.angle_gamma   90.00
#
_symmetry.space_group_name_H-M   'P 1'
#
loop_
_entity.id
_entity.type
_entity.pdbx_description
1 polymer ?
#
loop_
_entity_poly.entity_id
_entity_poly.type
_entity_poly.pdbx_seq_one_letter_code
_entity_poly.pdbx_strand_id
1 'polypeptide(L)'
;MQLNDTQDPFKKEALLYQRLKGLKVQCETCERRCKITNGKMGFCKTRKNERGVLYTINYGMVSSYSINPIEKKPLFHYYPGSFAATIGSFSCNFTCPWCQNWEISKITPLEVLKPTFFSPEEIANRIMKDNRVSGISISFNEPTLSLEYAIDIFKLLKGPYYKMFVTNGYMTTEALTHLIDAGLTGMSITVKGDNASVKKYCQADVDMVWKTIEKASKKGIHLEIICLIIPSVNDNVTFYEEVAEKILGINPKIPVHFTQFFPHYHFLSHPPTSVSTLENAYRIAFEKGLAYVYLGNVFGHHLENTYCPNCRKLLIKRTGYKTDFFLDLEMKLCPACGEKILLRTH
;
A
#
# COMPACT_ATOMS: atom_id res chain seq x y z
N MET A 1 48.58 6.58 -1.60
CA MET A 1 47.37 7.41 -1.88
C MET A 1 46.18 6.44 -1.89
N GLN A 2 45.53 6.26 -0.74
CA GLN A 2 44.40 5.36 -0.59
C GLN A 2 43.22 5.94 -1.32
N LEU A 3 42.70 5.24 -2.31
CA LEU A 3 41.40 5.53 -2.93
C LEU A 3 40.37 5.30 -1.82
N ASN A 4 39.78 6.39 -1.32
CA ASN A 4 38.60 6.32 -0.50
C ASN A 4 37.49 5.66 -1.36
N ASP A 5 37.18 4.41 -1.03
CA ASP A 5 35.96 3.73 -1.49
C ASP A 5 34.76 4.56 -1.00
N THR A 6 34.32 5.52 -1.81
CA THR A 6 33.06 6.20 -1.57
C THR A 6 31.95 5.17 -1.81
N GLN A 7 31.50 4.56 -0.72
CA GLN A 7 30.46 3.56 -0.73
C GLN A 7 29.21 4.18 -1.36
N ASP A 8 28.69 3.57 -2.42
CA ASP A 8 27.48 4.03 -3.12
C ASP A 8 26.33 4.18 -2.10
N PRO A 9 25.83 5.41 -1.85
CA PRO A 9 24.84 5.66 -0.79
C PRO A 9 23.49 4.95 -1.07
N PHE A 10 23.23 4.60 -2.33
CA PHE A 10 22.03 3.89 -2.74
C PHE A 10 22.09 2.39 -2.53
N LYS A 11 23.27 1.87 -2.16
CA LYS A 11 23.51 0.44 -2.01
C LYS A 11 23.62 0.05 -0.54
N LYS A 12 22.79 -0.94 -0.13
CA LYS A 12 22.82 -1.55 1.20
C LYS A 12 22.63 -3.05 1.08
N GLU A 13 23.27 -3.86 1.94
CA GLU A 13 23.01 -5.29 1.98
C GLU A 13 21.53 -5.54 2.29
N ALA A 14 20.88 -6.41 1.52
CA ALA A 14 19.48 -6.76 1.69
C ALA A 14 19.28 -7.57 2.98
N LEU A 15 18.22 -7.25 3.71
CA LEU A 15 17.91 -7.90 5.00
C LEU A 15 17.45 -9.36 4.81
N LEU A 16 16.74 -9.65 3.72
CA LEU A 16 16.05 -10.92 3.52
C LEU A 16 16.51 -11.63 2.25
N TYR A 17 17.41 -12.59 2.40
CA TYR A 17 17.83 -13.50 1.32
C TYR A 17 18.52 -14.75 1.86
N GLN A 18 18.56 -15.79 1.05
CA GLN A 18 19.32 -17.03 1.30
C GLN A 18 20.45 -17.16 0.27
N ARG A 19 21.61 -17.59 0.73
CA ARG A 19 22.72 -17.97 -0.16
C ARG A 19 22.49 -19.38 -0.72
N LEU A 20 22.69 -19.53 -2.03
CA LEU A 20 22.55 -20.79 -2.74
C LEU A 20 23.89 -21.20 -3.31
N LYS A 21 24.00 -22.47 -3.79
CA LYS A 21 25.21 -22.96 -4.47
C LYS A 21 25.59 -22.11 -5.68
N GLY A 22 26.89 -21.97 -5.96
CA GLY A 22 27.43 -21.28 -7.14
C GLY A 22 27.24 -19.75 -7.10
N LEU A 23 27.41 -19.12 -5.93
CA LEU A 23 27.25 -17.67 -5.73
C LEU A 23 25.86 -17.12 -6.13
N LYS A 24 24.84 -17.98 -6.20
CA LYS A 24 23.46 -17.58 -6.37
C LYS A 24 22.86 -17.17 -5.03
N VAL A 25 21.82 -16.34 -5.07
CA VAL A 25 21.01 -15.99 -3.90
C VAL A 25 19.53 -16.11 -4.23
N GLN A 26 18.72 -16.41 -3.24
CA GLN A 26 17.26 -16.29 -3.31
C GLN A 26 16.81 -15.08 -2.49
N CYS A 27 16.21 -14.10 -3.15
CA CYS A 27 15.61 -12.94 -2.48
C CYS A 27 14.33 -13.35 -1.76
N GLU A 28 14.15 -12.92 -0.52
CA GLU A 28 12.98 -13.23 0.30
C GLU A 28 12.20 -11.98 0.75
N THR A 29 12.41 -10.86 0.07
CA THR A 29 11.69 -9.61 0.36
C THR A 29 10.23 -9.66 -0.09
N CYS A 30 9.94 -10.26 -1.26
CA CYS A 30 8.58 -10.40 -1.77
C CYS A 30 8.33 -11.80 -2.33
N GLU A 31 7.07 -12.15 -2.56
CA GLU A 31 6.67 -13.51 -2.98
C GLU A 31 7.08 -13.89 -4.42
N ARG A 32 7.80 -13.01 -5.11
CA ARG A 32 8.54 -13.42 -6.32
C ARG A 32 9.69 -14.38 -6.02
N ARG A 33 10.26 -14.33 -4.84
CA ARG A 33 11.34 -15.21 -4.36
C ARG A 33 12.41 -15.48 -5.44
N CYS A 34 12.86 -14.37 -6.06
CA CYS A 34 13.78 -14.43 -7.21
C CYS A 34 15.07 -15.16 -6.89
N LYS A 35 15.41 -16.19 -7.68
CA LYS A 35 16.75 -16.80 -7.68
C LYS A 35 17.66 -16.00 -8.59
N ILE A 36 18.64 -15.32 -8.03
CA ILE A 36 19.46 -14.33 -8.72
C ILE A 36 20.91 -14.86 -8.79
N THR A 37 21.42 -15.02 -10.01
CA THR A 37 22.82 -15.40 -10.24
C THR A 37 23.76 -14.23 -10.00
N ASN A 38 25.05 -14.52 -9.77
CA ASN A 38 26.08 -13.50 -9.57
C ASN A 38 26.08 -12.44 -10.69
N GLY A 39 26.15 -11.17 -10.34
CA GLY A 39 26.13 -10.02 -11.25
C GLY A 39 24.76 -9.67 -11.83
N LYS A 40 23.70 -10.45 -11.54
CA LYS A 40 22.35 -10.22 -12.08
C LYS A 40 21.41 -9.57 -11.05
N MET A 41 20.29 -9.06 -11.56
CA MET A 41 19.23 -8.41 -10.77
C MET A 41 17.99 -9.28 -10.67
N GLY A 42 17.19 -9.08 -9.61
CA GLY A 42 15.86 -9.64 -9.47
C GLY A 42 14.84 -8.99 -10.43
N PHE A 43 13.64 -9.54 -10.46
CA PHE A 43 12.54 -9.07 -11.31
C PHE A 43 12.28 -7.56 -11.17
N CYS A 44 12.27 -7.06 -9.95
CA CYS A 44 12.03 -5.65 -9.62
C CYS A 44 13.18 -4.70 -10.01
N LYS A 45 14.35 -5.21 -10.40
CA LYS A 45 15.55 -4.43 -10.74
C LYS A 45 16.11 -3.54 -9.60
N THR A 46 15.62 -3.73 -8.37
CA THR A 46 16.15 -3.04 -7.18
C THR A 46 17.00 -3.94 -6.29
N ARG A 47 17.10 -5.23 -6.63
CA ARG A 47 17.88 -6.23 -5.90
C ARG A 47 18.96 -6.79 -6.83
N LYS A 48 20.22 -6.67 -6.46
CA LYS A 48 21.39 -7.11 -7.24
C LYS A 48 22.23 -8.10 -6.43
N ASN A 49 22.58 -9.21 -7.04
CA ASN A 49 23.51 -10.17 -6.45
C ASN A 49 24.96 -9.84 -6.86
N GLU A 50 25.81 -9.60 -5.89
CA GLU A 50 27.24 -9.43 -6.10
C GLU A 50 28.02 -10.45 -5.26
N ARG A 51 28.63 -11.42 -5.91
CA ARG A 51 29.46 -12.48 -5.31
C ARG A 51 28.76 -13.27 -4.19
N GLY A 52 27.45 -13.54 -4.35
CA GLY A 52 26.67 -14.29 -3.36
C GLY A 52 26.13 -13.44 -2.20
N VAL A 53 26.24 -12.12 -2.29
CA VAL A 53 25.60 -11.16 -1.38
C VAL A 53 24.53 -10.40 -2.15
N LEU A 54 23.32 -10.34 -1.59
CA LEU A 54 22.22 -9.57 -2.17
C LEU A 54 22.24 -8.15 -1.64
N TYR A 55 22.18 -7.19 -2.54
CA TYR A 55 22.08 -5.77 -2.19
C TYR A 55 20.75 -5.18 -2.69
N THR A 56 20.15 -4.28 -1.92
CA THR A 56 19.26 -3.27 -2.45
C THR A 56 20.10 -2.17 -3.09
N ILE A 57 19.64 -1.63 -4.24
CA ILE A 57 20.31 -0.58 -4.98
C ILE A 57 19.44 0.64 -5.18
N ASN A 58 18.36 0.75 -4.41
CA ASN A 58 17.44 1.90 -4.36
C ASN A 58 17.31 2.49 -2.95
N TYR A 59 18.26 2.20 -2.06
CA TYR A 59 18.24 2.73 -0.69
C TYR A 59 18.38 4.25 -0.70
N GLY A 60 17.48 4.96 -0.04
CA GLY A 60 17.48 6.43 -0.03
C GLY A 60 17.10 7.10 -1.36
N MET A 61 16.76 6.33 -2.42
CA MET A 61 16.23 6.87 -3.67
C MET A 61 14.77 7.27 -3.47
N VAL A 62 14.52 8.58 -3.37
CA VAL A 62 13.18 9.14 -3.22
C VAL A 62 12.73 9.76 -4.54
N SER A 63 11.67 9.23 -5.14
CA SER A 63 11.06 9.77 -6.37
C SER A 63 10.18 10.99 -6.11
N SER A 64 9.59 11.05 -4.92
CA SER A 64 8.72 12.14 -4.50
C SER A 64 8.61 12.22 -2.99
N TYR A 65 8.48 13.45 -2.48
CA TYR A 65 8.12 13.78 -1.11
C TYR A 65 6.98 14.80 -1.12
N SER A 66 5.89 14.51 -0.43
CA SER A 66 4.74 15.42 -0.35
C SER A 66 3.96 15.20 0.94
N ILE A 67 3.23 16.22 1.39
CA ILE A 67 2.31 16.11 2.54
C ILE A 67 0.91 16.00 1.95
N ASN A 68 0.20 14.94 2.32
CA ASN A 68 -1.13 14.63 1.78
C ASN A 68 -2.11 14.26 2.87
N PRO A 69 -3.41 14.58 2.69
CA PRO A 69 -4.46 14.01 3.53
C PRO A 69 -4.44 12.49 3.50
N ILE A 70 -4.76 11.87 4.64
CA ILE A 70 -4.77 10.41 4.77
C ILE A 70 -5.83 9.78 3.85
N GLU A 71 -6.94 10.47 3.60
CA GLU A 71 -8.01 10.05 2.71
C GLU A 71 -7.53 9.84 1.26
N LYS A 72 -6.48 10.56 0.83
CA LYS A 72 -5.83 10.34 -0.48
C LYS A 72 -5.12 8.98 -0.58
N LYS A 73 -4.93 8.29 0.54
CA LYS A 73 -4.32 6.94 0.62
C LYS A 73 -5.36 5.82 0.63
N PRO A 74 -6.59 6.03 0.20
CA PRO A 74 -7.88 5.52 0.63
C PRO A 74 -7.82 4.81 2.00
N LEU A 75 -7.59 5.62 3.04
CA LEU A 75 -7.68 5.20 4.44
C LEU A 75 -8.70 6.10 5.14
N PHE A 76 -9.90 5.56 5.35
CA PHE A 76 -11.05 6.29 5.88
C PHE A 76 -11.25 6.06 7.38
N HIS A 77 -10.69 4.97 7.90
CA HIS A 77 -10.78 4.57 9.30
C HIS A 77 -9.46 4.72 10.07
N TYR A 78 -8.40 5.15 9.40
CA TYR A 78 -7.06 5.28 9.96
C TYR A 78 -6.68 6.75 10.07
N TYR A 79 -6.72 7.28 11.30
CA TYR A 79 -6.45 8.69 11.60
C TYR A 79 -7.17 9.68 10.67
N PRO A 80 -8.50 9.56 10.50
CA PRO A 80 -9.25 10.36 9.55
C PRO A 80 -9.04 11.86 9.78
N GLY A 81 -8.89 12.61 8.67
CA GLY A 81 -8.62 14.06 8.71
C GLY A 81 -7.15 14.44 8.95
N SER A 82 -6.26 13.47 9.19
CA SER A 82 -4.84 13.73 9.41
C SER A 82 -4.05 13.88 8.10
N PHE A 83 -2.81 14.35 8.22
CA PHE A 83 -1.88 14.46 7.10
C PHE A 83 -0.66 13.54 7.27
N ALA A 84 -0.30 12.85 6.20
CA ALA A 84 0.89 12.01 6.12
C ALA A 84 1.97 12.67 5.27
N ALA A 85 3.21 12.64 5.75
CA ALA A 85 4.36 12.77 4.87
C ALA A 85 4.39 11.53 3.97
N THR A 86 4.30 11.74 2.65
CA THR A 86 4.24 10.67 1.68
C THR A 86 5.52 10.63 0.88
N ILE A 87 6.19 9.48 0.88
CA ILE A 87 7.39 9.25 0.08
C ILE A 87 7.18 8.10 -0.91
N GLY A 88 7.73 8.26 -2.10
CA GLY A 88 7.84 7.23 -3.12
C GLY A 88 9.30 6.92 -3.43
N SER A 89 9.53 5.75 -4.01
CA SER A 89 10.80 5.35 -4.58
C SER A 89 10.59 4.93 -6.04
N PHE A 90 11.38 4.01 -6.54
CA PHE A 90 11.33 3.56 -7.93
C PHE A 90 11.06 2.06 -8.03
N SER A 91 10.50 1.66 -9.20
CA SER A 91 10.19 0.30 -9.57
C SER A 91 9.02 -0.35 -8.83
N CYS A 92 8.62 -1.54 -9.30
CA CYS A 92 7.54 -2.35 -8.74
C CYS A 92 7.82 -3.83 -9.00
N ASN A 93 7.27 -4.69 -8.15
CA ASN A 93 7.25 -6.14 -8.36
C ASN A 93 6.04 -6.64 -9.15
N PHE A 94 5.14 -5.76 -9.62
CA PHE A 94 4.00 -6.04 -10.51
C PHE A 94 4.15 -5.37 -11.87
N THR A 95 3.50 -5.95 -12.89
CA THR A 95 3.55 -5.49 -14.30
C THR A 95 2.28 -4.78 -14.76
N CYS A 96 1.40 -4.34 -13.86
CA CYS A 96 0.09 -3.76 -14.18
C CYS A 96 0.14 -2.80 -15.38
N PRO A 97 -0.60 -3.08 -16.48
CA PRO A 97 -0.58 -2.22 -17.68
C PRO A 97 -1.40 -0.94 -17.53
N TRP A 98 -2.15 -0.80 -16.44
CA TRP A 98 -2.93 0.40 -16.08
C TRP A 98 -2.27 1.26 -15.00
N CYS A 99 -0.96 1.13 -14.77
CA CYS A 99 -0.31 1.79 -13.65
C CYS A 99 -0.32 3.33 -13.81
N GLN A 100 -0.98 4.04 -12.88
CA GLN A 100 -0.98 5.50 -12.86
C GLN A 100 0.42 6.08 -12.63
N ASN A 101 1.24 5.41 -11.83
CA ASN A 101 2.60 5.82 -11.49
C ASN A 101 3.64 5.09 -12.34
N TRP A 102 3.33 4.80 -13.61
CA TRP A 102 4.19 4.01 -14.48
C TRP A 102 5.57 4.66 -14.68
N GLU A 103 5.64 5.98 -14.70
CA GLU A 103 6.88 6.74 -14.86
C GLU A 103 7.93 6.42 -13.80
N ILE A 104 7.52 6.13 -12.56
CA ILE A 104 8.42 5.73 -11.48
C ILE A 104 8.43 4.22 -11.24
N SER A 105 7.33 3.52 -11.58
CA SER A 105 7.18 2.09 -11.30
C SER A 105 7.72 1.18 -12.39
N LYS A 106 7.92 1.68 -13.62
CA LYS A 106 8.34 0.88 -14.79
C LYS A 106 9.72 1.29 -15.32
N ILE A 107 10.43 2.14 -14.59
CA ILE A 107 11.79 2.55 -14.97
C ILE A 107 12.76 1.40 -14.83
N THR A 108 13.48 1.12 -15.91
CA THR A 108 14.65 0.24 -15.95
C THR A 108 15.59 0.71 -17.06
N PRO A 109 16.90 0.78 -16.84
CA PRO A 109 17.60 0.51 -15.57
C PRO A 109 17.60 1.71 -14.61
N LEU A 110 17.71 1.46 -13.30
CA LEU A 110 17.78 2.53 -12.28
C LEU A 110 19.06 3.37 -12.41
N GLU A 111 20.12 2.82 -13.00
CA GLU A 111 21.43 3.47 -13.18
C GLU A 111 21.37 4.71 -14.09
N VAL A 112 20.35 4.82 -14.96
CA VAL A 112 20.13 6.02 -15.81
C VAL A 112 19.48 7.16 -15.05
N LEU A 113 18.84 6.88 -13.92
CA LEU A 113 18.30 7.91 -13.04
C LEU A 113 19.44 8.65 -12.34
N LYS A 114 19.31 9.95 -12.20
CA LYS A 114 20.15 10.75 -11.31
C LYS A 114 19.35 11.14 -10.07
N PRO A 115 18.98 10.16 -9.21
CA PRO A 115 18.13 10.42 -8.06
C PRO A 115 18.90 11.25 -7.03
N THR A 116 18.18 12.05 -6.26
CA THR A 116 18.71 12.65 -5.05
C THR A 116 18.64 11.61 -3.93
N PHE A 117 19.75 11.49 -3.19
CA PHE A 117 19.80 10.67 -1.98
C PHE A 117 19.20 11.44 -0.81
N PHE A 118 18.30 10.79 -0.09
CA PHE A 118 17.79 11.29 1.20
C PHE A 118 18.10 10.25 2.28
N SER A 119 18.85 10.65 3.30
CA SER A 119 19.11 9.74 4.42
C SER A 119 17.83 9.49 5.24
N PRO A 120 17.70 8.35 5.92
CA PRO A 120 16.58 8.10 6.84
C PRO A 120 16.42 9.19 7.89
N GLU A 121 17.52 9.73 8.40
CA GLU A 121 17.57 10.82 9.38
C GLU A 121 16.99 12.12 8.81
N GLU A 122 17.33 12.42 7.56
CA GLU A 122 16.80 13.61 6.88
C GLU A 122 15.29 13.53 6.72
N ILE A 123 14.76 12.38 6.30
CA ILE A 123 13.31 12.17 6.18
C ILE A 123 12.64 12.25 7.55
N ALA A 124 13.16 11.55 8.55
CA ALA A 124 12.61 11.59 9.91
C ALA A 124 12.61 13.02 10.48
N ASN A 125 13.70 13.76 10.31
CA ASN A 125 13.80 15.15 10.76
C ASN A 125 12.81 16.08 10.04
N ARG A 126 12.60 15.92 8.74
CA ARG A 126 11.59 16.70 7.99
C ARG A 126 10.19 16.44 8.52
N ILE A 127 9.85 15.18 8.83
CA ILE A 127 8.55 14.79 9.38
C ILE A 127 8.36 15.40 10.78
N MET A 128 9.34 15.23 11.67
CA MET A 128 9.25 15.71 13.06
C MET A 128 9.22 17.25 13.20
N LYS A 129 9.73 17.97 12.20
CA LYS A 129 9.70 19.45 12.17
C LYS A 129 8.41 20.04 11.62
N ASP A 130 7.57 19.27 10.94
CA ASP A 130 6.32 19.75 10.34
C ASP A 130 5.12 19.38 11.21
N ASN A 131 4.62 20.36 11.95
CA ASN A 131 3.50 20.19 12.90
C ASN A 131 2.17 19.76 12.25
N ARG A 132 2.05 19.81 10.92
CA ARG A 132 0.88 19.32 10.20
C ARG A 132 0.88 17.79 10.05
N VAL A 133 2.06 17.16 10.15
CA VAL A 133 2.25 15.75 9.82
C VAL A 133 2.02 14.88 11.05
N SER A 134 1.08 13.96 10.95
CA SER A 134 0.77 12.98 11.99
C SER A 134 1.45 11.61 11.76
N GLY A 135 2.12 11.42 10.64
CA GLY A 135 2.82 10.16 10.34
C GLY A 135 3.41 10.09 8.94
N ILE A 136 3.89 8.90 8.59
CA ILE A 136 4.51 8.64 7.29
C ILE A 136 3.71 7.59 6.50
N SER A 137 3.58 7.84 5.19
CA SER A 137 3.07 6.91 4.19
C SER A 137 4.15 6.62 3.16
N ILE A 138 4.60 5.37 3.04
CA ILE A 138 5.43 4.95 1.91
C ILE A 138 4.52 4.38 0.83
N SER A 139 4.58 4.98 -0.38
CA SER A 139 3.49 4.91 -1.35
C SER A 139 3.99 5.14 -2.79
N PHE A 140 3.08 5.32 -3.74
CA PHE A 140 3.25 5.60 -5.18
C PHE A 140 3.72 4.43 -6.02
N ASN A 141 4.88 3.83 -5.72
CA ASN A 141 5.36 2.58 -6.28
C ASN A 141 5.10 1.43 -5.29
N GLU A 142 5.83 0.32 -5.36
CA GLU A 142 5.71 -0.74 -4.35
C GLU A 142 6.70 -0.53 -3.19
N PRO A 143 6.21 -0.16 -1.99
CA PRO A 143 7.07 0.15 -0.85
C PRO A 143 7.87 -1.04 -0.30
N THR A 144 7.42 -2.28 -0.52
CA THR A 144 8.16 -3.49 -0.13
C THR A 144 9.57 -3.54 -0.71
N LEU A 145 9.79 -2.90 -1.88
CA LEU A 145 11.11 -2.87 -2.52
C LEU A 145 12.10 -1.98 -1.76
N SER A 146 11.63 -1.05 -0.95
CA SER A 146 12.42 -0.15 -0.10
C SER A 146 12.42 -0.59 1.37
N LEU A 147 12.33 -1.91 1.63
CA LEU A 147 12.16 -2.51 2.96
C LEU A 147 13.17 -1.96 3.98
N GLU A 148 14.46 -2.01 3.66
CA GLU A 148 15.53 -1.60 4.55
C GLU A 148 15.46 -0.11 4.88
N TYR A 149 15.16 0.71 3.88
CA TYR A 149 15.02 2.15 4.03
C TYR A 149 13.78 2.52 4.87
N ALA A 150 12.67 1.84 4.64
CA ALA A 150 11.45 2.01 5.42
C ALA A 150 11.66 1.68 6.89
N ILE A 151 12.33 0.56 7.19
CA ILE A 151 12.65 0.11 8.55
C ILE A 151 13.51 1.16 9.26
N ASP A 152 14.54 1.67 8.59
CA ASP A 152 15.43 2.67 9.21
C ASP A 152 14.69 3.98 9.53
N ILE A 153 13.85 4.49 8.62
CA ILE A 153 13.01 5.65 8.88
C ILE A 153 12.05 5.37 10.06
N PHE A 154 11.38 4.21 10.05
CA PHE A 154 10.40 3.87 11.09
C PHE A 154 11.03 3.82 12.49
N LYS A 155 12.25 3.31 12.60
CA LYS A 155 13.01 3.27 13.87
C LYS A 155 13.41 4.67 14.36
N LEU A 156 13.65 5.60 13.45
CA LEU A 156 14.02 6.99 13.78
C LEU A 156 12.82 7.86 14.18
N LEU A 157 11.63 7.58 13.63
CA LEU A 157 10.40 8.29 13.98
C LEU A 157 9.93 7.89 15.38
N LYS A 158 10.32 8.67 16.39
CA LYS A 158 9.89 8.52 17.78
C LYS A 158 8.61 9.32 18.06
N GLY A 159 7.80 8.85 19.02
CA GLY A 159 6.56 9.53 19.39
C GLY A 159 5.34 9.01 18.64
N PRO A 160 4.25 9.80 18.57
CA PRO A 160 2.93 9.32 18.13
C PRO A 160 2.74 9.29 16.61
N TYR A 161 3.84 9.29 15.85
CA TYR A 161 3.75 9.22 14.39
C TYR A 161 3.30 7.84 13.92
N TYR A 162 2.18 7.78 13.18
CA TYR A 162 1.80 6.54 12.53
C TYR A 162 2.73 6.22 11.34
N LYS A 163 2.86 4.93 11.04
CA LYS A 163 3.73 4.39 9.99
C LYS A 163 2.92 3.45 9.13
N MET A 164 2.78 3.77 7.84
CA MET A 164 1.88 3.03 6.98
C MET A 164 2.43 2.81 5.56
N PHE A 165 1.94 1.77 4.91
CA PHE A 165 2.20 1.43 3.51
C PHE A 165 0.94 1.54 2.66
N VAL A 166 1.09 2.07 1.44
CA VAL A 166 0.16 1.83 0.34
C VAL A 166 0.82 0.84 -0.61
N THR A 167 0.34 -0.39 -0.62
CA THR A 167 1.06 -1.53 -1.20
C THR A 167 0.15 -2.44 -2.02
N ASN A 168 0.75 -3.23 -2.92
CA ASN A 168 0.07 -4.35 -3.56
C ASN A 168 0.01 -5.61 -2.68
N GLY A 169 0.61 -5.58 -1.49
CA GLY A 169 0.57 -6.67 -0.52
C GLY A 169 1.38 -7.93 -0.87
N TYR A 170 2.17 -7.92 -1.95
CA TYR A 170 2.93 -9.10 -2.40
C TYR A 170 4.28 -9.24 -1.70
N MET A 171 4.32 -8.91 -0.41
CA MET A 171 5.48 -9.08 0.46
C MET A 171 5.48 -10.46 1.12
N THR A 172 6.66 -10.92 1.54
CA THR A 172 6.76 -12.15 2.33
C THR A 172 6.29 -11.92 3.76
N THR A 173 6.00 -13.01 4.46
CA THR A 173 5.68 -12.95 5.90
C THR A 173 6.84 -12.38 6.71
N GLU A 174 8.05 -12.72 6.33
CA GLU A 174 9.28 -12.26 6.96
C GLU A 174 9.42 -10.75 6.80
N ALA A 175 9.20 -10.22 5.60
CA ALA A 175 9.21 -8.78 5.35
C ALA A 175 8.13 -8.04 6.16
N LEU A 176 6.92 -8.59 6.22
CA LEU A 176 5.83 -8.03 7.04
C LEU A 176 6.22 -8.00 8.52
N THR A 177 6.82 -9.07 9.04
CA THR A 177 7.25 -9.14 10.45
C THR A 177 8.27 -8.05 10.76
N HIS A 178 9.31 -7.91 9.93
CA HIS A 178 10.31 -6.84 10.12
C HIS A 178 9.72 -5.43 10.08
N LEU A 179 8.72 -5.20 9.23
CA LEU A 179 8.02 -3.90 9.18
C LEU A 179 7.20 -3.64 10.45
N ILE A 180 6.49 -4.67 10.95
CA ILE A 180 5.73 -4.59 12.21
C ILE A 180 6.66 -4.32 13.39
N ASP A 181 7.77 -5.03 13.49
CA ASP A 181 8.78 -4.84 14.54
C ASP A 181 9.42 -3.44 14.48
N ALA A 182 9.50 -2.83 13.28
CA ALA A 182 9.94 -1.46 13.10
C ALA A 182 8.85 -0.41 13.41
N GLY A 183 7.61 -0.85 13.66
CA GLY A 183 6.49 -0.02 14.06
C GLY A 183 5.48 0.29 12.96
N LEU A 184 5.38 -0.49 11.89
CA LEU A 184 4.28 -0.40 10.94
C LEU A 184 2.93 -0.59 11.67
N THR A 185 1.98 0.31 11.47
CA THR A 185 0.69 0.30 12.16
C THR A 185 -0.52 0.28 11.23
N GLY A 186 -0.35 0.57 9.94
CA GLY A 186 -1.44 0.57 8.97
C GLY A 186 -1.00 0.20 7.57
N MET A 187 -1.89 -0.40 6.80
CA MET A 187 -1.68 -0.74 5.40
C MET A 187 -2.96 -0.50 4.60
N SER A 188 -2.82 0.23 3.48
CA SER A 188 -3.80 0.24 2.39
C SER A 188 -3.33 -0.76 1.36
N ILE A 189 -4.06 -1.88 1.19
CA ILE A 189 -3.65 -2.99 0.32
C ILE A 189 -4.54 -3.05 -0.91
N THR A 190 -3.94 -3.01 -2.11
CA THR A 190 -4.69 -3.09 -3.36
C THR A 190 -4.79 -4.53 -3.87
N VAL A 191 -6.01 -5.08 -3.87
CA VAL A 191 -6.38 -6.31 -4.57
C VAL A 191 -6.77 -5.95 -6.01
N LYS A 192 -6.03 -6.46 -7.00
CA LYS A 192 -6.10 -5.98 -8.38
C LYS A 192 -7.00 -6.81 -9.30
N GLY A 193 -7.70 -7.80 -8.76
CA GLY A 193 -8.57 -8.71 -9.48
C GLY A 193 -8.52 -10.12 -8.88
N ASP A 194 -9.21 -11.04 -9.51
CA ASP A 194 -9.13 -12.48 -9.25
C ASP A 194 -7.75 -13.05 -9.64
N ASN A 195 -7.51 -14.31 -9.35
CA ASN A 195 -6.20 -14.93 -9.61
C ASN A 195 -5.86 -14.95 -11.11
N ALA A 196 -6.84 -15.16 -11.99
CA ALA A 196 -6.64 -15.19 -13.43
C ALA A 196 -6.19 -13.82 -13.96
N SER A 197 -6.88 -12.74 -13.56
CA SER A 197 -6.57 -11.36 -13.94
C SER A 197 -5.23 -10.90 -13.39
N VAL A 198 -4.95 -11.18 -12.10
CA VAL A 198 -3.68 -10.80 -11.46
C VAL A 198 -2.50 -11.55 -12.09
N LYS A 199 -2.66 -12.84 -12.38
CA LYS A 199 -1.65 -13.64 -13.08
C LYS A 199 -1.38 -13.12 -14.48
N LYS A 200 -2.44 -12.83 -15.25
CA LYS A 200 -2.35 -12.33 -16.63
C LYS A 200 -1.70 -10.95 -16.73
N TYR A 201 -2.13 -10.00 -15.93
CA TYR A 201 -1.77 -8.59 -16.08
C TYR A 201 -0.65 -8.14 -15.14
N CYS A 202 -0.62 -8.67 -13.92
CA CYS A 202 0.35 -8.28 -12.90
C CYS A 202 1.51 -9.29 -12.76
N GLN A 203 1.40 -10.44 -13.43
CA GLN A 203 2.34 -11.57 -13.33
C GLN A 203 2.57 -11.99 -11.87
N ALA A 204 1.52 -12.08 -11.09
CA ALA A 204 1.58 -12.37 -9.65
C ALA A 204 0.46 -13.35 -9.27
N ASP A 205 0.50 -13.81 -8.03
CA ASP A 205 -0.49 -14.69 -7.42
C ASP A 205 -1.25 -13.90 -6.35
N VAL A 206 -2.58 -13.72 -6.53
CA VAL A 206 -3.40 -12.94 -5.60
C VAL A 206 -3.57 -13.63 -4.24
N ASP A 207 -3.44 -14.94 -4.17
CA ASP A 207 -3.55 -15.67 -2.90
C ASP A 207 -2.44 -15.29 -1.92
N MET A 208 -1.27 -14.91 -2.43
CA MET A 208 -0.19 -14.38 -1.60
C MET A 208 -0.54 -13.00 -1.03
N VAL A 209 -1.31 -12.18 -1.77
CA VAL A 209 -1.82 -10.90 -1.27
C VAL A 209 -2.82 -11.12 -0.15
N TRP A 210 -3.78 -12.05 -0.32
CA TRP A 210 -4.74 -12.41 0.71
C TRP A 210 -4.08 -12.99 1.96
N LYS A 211 -3.05 -13.80 1.80
CA LYS A 211 -2.23 -14.31 2.91
C LYS A 211 -1.56 -13.18 3.72
N THR A 212 -1.08 -12.14 3.03
CA THR A 212 -0.53 -10.94 3.69
C THR A 212 -1.61 -10.19 4.47
N ILE A 213 -2.80 -10.01 3.89
CA ILE A 213 -3.97 -9.37 4.54
C ILE A 213 -4.35 -10.13 5.80
N GLU A 214 -4.50 -11.45 5.72
CA GLU A 214 -4.85 -12.30 6.85
C GLU A 214 -3.82 -12.19 7.99
N LYS A 215 -2.53 -12.28 7.65
CA LYS A 215 -1.44 -12.19 8.63
C LYS A 215 -1.35 -10.81 9.28
N ALA A 216 -1.47 -9.74 8.51
CA ALA A 216 -1.47 -8.38 9.01
C ALA A 216 -2.66 -8.12 9.94
N SER A 217 -3.85 -8.63 9.59
CA SER A 217 -5.05 -8.58 10.44
C SER A 217 -4.82 -9.29 11.78
N LYS A 218 -4.30 -10.52 11.77
CA LYS A 218 -3.96 -11.29 12.99
C LYS A 218 -2.91 -10.59 13.88
N LYS A 219 -2.07 -9.74 13.31
CA LYS A 219 -1.06 -8.96 14.02
C LYS A 219 -1.57 -7.58 14.49
N GLY A 220 -2.85 -7.28 14.31
CA GLY A 220 -3.47 -6.03 14.77
C GLY A 220 -3.09 -4.79 13.93
N ILE A 221 -2.57 -4.99 12.72
CA ILE A 221 -2.34 -3.89 11.77
C ILE A 221 -3.68 -3.39 11.27
N HIS A 222 -3.86 -2.07 11.23
CA HIS A 222 -5.04 -1.49 10.59
C HIS A 222 -4.97 -1.73 9.08
N LEU A 223 -6.06 -2.26 8.52
CA LEU A 223 -6.16 -2.62 7.11
C LEU A 223 -7.35 -1.92 6.47
N GLU A 224 -7.14 -1.39 5.26
CA GLU A 224 -8.22 -1.06 4.34
C GLU A 224 -7.88 -1.64 2.97
N ILE A 225 -8.85 -2.31 2.35
CA ILE A 225 -8.66 -3.03 1.09
C ILE A 225 -9.16 -2.16 -0.06
N ILE A 226 -8.33 -2.02 -1.08
CA ILE A 226 -8.65 -1.23 -2.26
C ILE A 226 -8.83 -2.15 -3.45
N CYS A 227 -9.97 -2.07 -4.12
CA CYS A 227 -10.26 -2.79 -5.36
C CYS A 227 -10.45 -1.77 -6.47
N LEU A 228 -9.44 -1.57 -7.32
CA LEU A 228 -9.58 -0.80 -8.55
C LEU A 228 -10.42 -1.62 -9.53
N ILE A 229 -11.61 -1.15 -9.82
CA ILE A 229 -12.53 -1.84 -10.75
C ILE A 229 -12.23 -1.38 -12.17
N ILE A 230 -11.88 -2.33 -13.04
CA ILE A 230 -11.46 -2.09 -14.42
C ILE A 230 -12.41 -2.79 -15.37
N PRO A 231 -13.05 -2.06 -16.28
CA PRO A 231 -13.96 -2.64 -17.27
C PRO A 231 -13.33 -3.80 -18.04
N SER A 232 -14.04 -4.91 -18.17
CA SER A 232 -13.63 -6.15 -18.86
C SER A 232 -12.43 -6.89 -18.22
N VAL A 233 -12.03 -6.50 -16.99
CA VAL A 233 -10.96 -7.18 -16.26
C VAL A 233 -11.48 -7.82 -14.97
N ASN A 234 -12.10 -7.02 -14.11
CA ASN A 234 -12.60 -7.45 -12.81
C ASN A 234 -13.93 -6.77 -12.41
N ASP A 235 -14.68 -6.24 -13.41
CA ASP A 235 -15.96 -5.56 -13.22
C ASP A 235 -17.15 -6.55 -13.26
N ASN A 236 -17.06 -7.66 -12.54
CA ASN A 236 -18.08 -8.71 -12.54
C ASN A 236 -18.49 -9.11 -11.11
N VAL A 237 -19.72 -9.66 -11.03
CA VAL A 237 -20.37 -10.06 -9.77
C VAL A 237 -19.51 -11.06 -8.99
N THR A 238 -18.95 -12.06 -9.67
CA THR A 238 -18.13 -13.10 -9.03
C THR A 238 -16.94 -12.51 -8.29
N PHE A 239 -16.24 -11.53 -8.88
CA PHE A 239 -15.12 -10.87 -8.21
C PHE A 239 -15.57 -10.07 -6.98
N TYR A 240 -16.71 -9.38 -7.04
CA TYR A 240 -17.23 -8.62 -5.90
C TYR A 240 -17.62 -9.52 -4.74
N GLU A 241 -18.24 -10.66 -5.04
CA GLU A 241 -18.59 -11.69 -4.05
C GLU A 241 -17.34 -12.32 -3.44
N GLU A 242 -16.36 -12.70 -4.26
CA GLU A 242 -15.08 -13.26 -3.79
C GLU A 242 -14.37 -12.30 -2.81
N VAL A 243 -14.28 -11.02 -3.14
CA VAL A 243 -13.69 -10.00 -2.26
C VAL A 243 -14.44 -9.92 -0.94
N ALA A 244 -15.77 -9.88 -0.98
CA ALA A 244 -16.59 -9.81 0.22
C ALA A 244 -16.42 -11.06 1.10
N GLU A 245 -16.46 -12.25 0.52
CA GLU A 245 -16.29 -13.52 1.23
C GLU A 245 -14.90 -13.66 1.87
N LYS A 246 -13.84 -13.29 1.15
CA LYS A 246 -12.46 -13.26 1.70
C LYS A 246 -12.36 -12.32 2.90
N ILE A 247 -12.93 -11.10 2.81
CA ILE A 247 -12.91 -10.13 3.91
C ILE A 247 -13.74 -10.64 5.09
N LEU A 248 -14.95 -11.18 4.86
CA LEU A 248 -15.80 -11.77 5.90
C LEU A 248 -15.07 -12.89 6.66
N GLY A 249 -14.33 -13.74 5.95
CA GLY A 249 -13.55 -14.83 6.55
C GLY A 249 -12.37 -14.33 7.40
N ILE A 250 -11.92 -13.08 7.20
CA ILE A 250 -10.82 -12.49 7.99
C ILE A 250 -11.38 -11.62 9.11
N ASN A 251 -12.13 -10.58 8.78
CA ASN A 251 -12.78 -9.66 9.71
C ASN A 251 -13.78 -8.78 8.95
N PRO A 252 -15.11 -8.90 9.18
CA PRO A 252 -16.15 -8.14 8.48
C PRO A 252 -16.08 -6.62 8.69
N LYS A 253 -15.30 -6.14 9.65
CA LYS A 253 -15.08 -4.72 9.94
C LYS A 253 -13.90 -4.11 9.18
N ILE A 254 -13.16 -4.88 8.35
CA ILE A 254 -12.13 -4.31 7.46
C ILE A 254 -12.83 -3.49 6.37
N PRO A 255 -12.52 -2.19 6.22
CA PRO A 255 -13.09 -1.39 5.16
C PRO A 255 -12.62 -1.82 3.78
N VAL A 256 -13.55 -1.83 2.80
CA VAL A 256 -13.25 -2.06 1.39
C VAL A 256 -13.67 -0.86 0.55
N HIS A 257 -12.82 -0.50 -0.41
CA HIS A 257 -13.04 0.61 -1.33
C HIS A 257 -13.06 0.09 -2.76
N PHE A 258 -14.21 0.17 -3.43
CA PHE A 258 -14.31 -0.06 -4.86
C PHE A 258 -14.02 1.26 -5.58
N THR A 259 -12.85 1.35 -6.24
CA THR A 259 -12.35 2.60 -6.79
C THR A 259 -12.49 2.66 -8.30
N GLN A 260 -12.88 3.83 -8.81
CA GLN A 260 -13.03 4.09 -10.23
C GLN A 260 -11.66 4.04 -10.93
N PHE A 261 -11.59 3.26 -12.01
CA PHE A 261 -10.48 3.25 -12.94
C PHE A 261 -10.60 4.40 -13.94
N PHE A 262 -9.46 5.01 -14.25
CA PHE A 262 -9.28 5.91 -15.38
C PHE A 262 -8.16 5.39 -16.29
N PRO A 263 -8.31 5.53 -17.64
CA PRO A 263 -7.31 5.05 -18.60
C PRO A 263 -5.92 5.63 -18.35
N HIS A 264 -4.92 4.75 -18.23
CA HIS A 264 -3.52 5.11 -18.04
C HIS A 264 -2.58 4.09 -18.67
N TYR A 265 -1.37 4.53 -19.01
CA TYR A 265 -0.25 3.73 -19.49
C TYR A 265 -0.62 2.91 -20.74
N HIS A 266 -0.70 1.58 -20.66
CA HIS A 266 -1.06 0.70 -21.77
C HIS A 266 -2.56 0.35 -21.84
N PHE A 267 -3.39 0.92 -20.98
CA PHE A 267 -4.84 0.68 -20.90
C PHE A 267 -5.65 1.90 -21.34
N LEU A 268 -5.14 2.67 -22.29
CA LEU A 268 -5.78 3.89 -22.80
C LEU A 268 -7.07 3.64 -23.59
N SER A 269 -7.24 2.44 -24.17
CA SER A 269 -8.44 2.06 -24.93
C SER A 269 -9.61 1.60 -24.06
N HIS A 270 -9.39 1.36 -22.76
CA HIS A 270 -10.47 0.96 -21.84
C HIS A 270 -11.22 2.19 -21.36
N PRO A 271 -12.56 2.17 -21.31
CA PRO A 271 -13.33 3.29 -20.77
C PRO A 271 -13.11 3.41 -19.26
N PRO A 272 -13.31 4.59 -18.66
CA PRO A 272 -13.42 4.72 -17.22
C PRO A 272 -14.54 3.84 -16.67
N THR A 273 -14.39 3.35 -15.44
CA THR A 273 -15.47 2.58 -14.77
C THR A 273 -16.68 3.47 -14.55
N SER A 274 -17.89 2.98 -14.89
CA SER A 274 -19.11 3.70 -14.60
C SER A 274 -19.40 3.76 -13.11
N VAL A 275 -20.05 4.83 -12.65
CA VAL A 275 -20.48 4.95 -11.25
C VAL A 275 -21.44 3.81 -10.89
N SER A 276 -22.36 3.46 -11.78
CA SER A 276 -23.32 2.36 -11.58
C SER A 276 -22.64 1.00 -11.39
N THR A 277 -21.51 0.74 -12.06
CA THR A 277 -20.69 -0.46 -11.83
C THR A 277 -20.14 -0.50 -10.40
N LEU A 278 -19.66 0.64 -9.91
CA LEU A 278 -19.15 0.74 -8.53
C LEU A 278 -20.27 0.63 -7.49
N GLU A 279 -21.41 1.24 -7.75
CA GLU A 279 -22.61 1.12 -6.88
C GLU A 279 -23.11 -0.32 -6.80
N ASN A 280 -23.04 -1.07 -7.90
CA ASN A 280 -23.35 -2.51 -7.91
C ASN A 280 -22.35 -3.32 -7.07
N ALA A 281 -21.04 -3.04 -7.19
CA ALA A 281 -20.02 -3.67 -6.36
C ALA A 281 -20.24 -3.36 -4.86
N TYR A 282 -20.54 -2.09 -4.54
CA TYR A 282 -20.92 -1.68 -3.19
C TYR A 282 -22.12 -2.48 -2.65
N ARG A 283 -23.21 -2.53 -3.44
CA ARG A 283 -24.45 -3.21 -3.05
C ARG A 283 -24.21 -4.69 -2.73
N ILE A 284 -23.49 -5.39 -3.62
CA ILE A 284 -23.18 -6.82 -3.43
C ILE A 284 -22.37 -7.04 -2.16
N ALA A 285 -21.30 -6.28 -1.95
CA ALA A 285 -20.45 -6.42 -0.78
C ALA A 285 -21.17 -6.07 0.52
N PHE A 286 -22.03 -5.06 0.49
CA PHE A 286 -22.86 -4.65 1.63
C PHE A 286 -23.93 -5.69 1.96
N GLU A 287 -24.65 -6.21 0.97
CA GLU A 287 -25.65 -7.29 1.13
C GLU A 287 -25.05 -8.59 1.64
N LYS A 288 -23.76 -8.88 1.31
CA LYS A 288 -23.00 -10.00 1.88
C LYS A 288 -22.66 -9.80 3.37
N GLY A 289 -22.79 -8.59 3.92
CA GLY A 289 -22.61 -8.32 5.35
C GLY A 289 -21.31 -7.60 5.74
N LEU A 290 -20.59 -6.98 4.80
CA LEU A 290 -19.46 -6.13 5.15
C LEU A 290 -19.92 -4.86 5.85
N ALA A 291 -19.29 -4.53 6.98
CA ALA A 291 -19.67 -3.39 7.82
C ALA A 291 -19.35 -2.03 7.14
N TYR A 292 -18.27 -1.94 6.39
CA TYR A 292 -17.76 -0.71 5.81
C TYR A 292 -17.36 -0.91 4.35
N VAL A 293 -18.20 -0.43 3.45
CA VAL A 293 -17.97 -0.45 2.00
C VAL A 293 -17.99 0.98 1.48
N TYR A 294 -17.05 1.33 0.62
CA TYR A 294 -16.88 2.66 0.07
C TYR A 294 -16.72 2.65 -1.45
N LEU A 295 -17.12 3.75 -2.09
CA LEU A 295 -16.64 4.10 -3.42
C LEU A 295 -15.41 4.99 -3.29
N GLY A 296 -14.51 4.93 -4.28
CA GLY A 296 -13.35 5.79 -4.34
C GLY A 296 -13.13 6.36 -5.74
N ASN A 297 -12.46 7.49 -5.83
CA ASN A 297 -12.29 8.29 -7.05
C ASN A 297 -13.60 8.82 -7.66
N VAL A 298 -14.69 8.91 -6.90
CA VAL A 298 -16.00 9.44 -7.30
C VAL A 298 -16.34 10.62 -6.39
N PHE A 299 -15.65 11.73 -6.60
CA PHE A 299 -15.72 12.89 -5.72
C PHE A 299 -17.14 13.39 -5.43
N GLY A 300 -17.47 13.51 -4.15
CA GLY A 300 -18.75 14.01 -3.67
C GLY A 300 -19.86 12.96 -3.63
N HIS A 301 -19.55 11.71 -3.95
CA HIS A 301 -20.53 10.64 -3.84
C HIS A 301 -20.83 10.31 -2.37
N HIS A 302 -22.11 10.12 -2.02
CA HIS A 302 -22.50 9.86 -0.63
C HIS A 302 -21.89 8.57 -0.05
N LEU A 303 -21.51 7.60 -0.88
CA LEU A 303 -20.83 6.36 -0.45
C LEU A 303 -19.31 6.53 -0.18
N GLU A 304 -18.78 7.74 -0.27
CA GLU A 304 -17.48 8.10 0.31
C GLU A 304 -17.60 8.46 1.81
N ASN A 305 -18.81 8.64 2.33
CA ASN A 305 -19.07 8.96 3.73
C ASN A 305 -19.06 7.71 4.62
N THR A 306 -18.69 7.88 5.89
CA THR A 306 -18.79 6.80 6.87
C THR A 306 -20.15 6.86 7.58
N TYR A 307 -20.88 5.77 7.50
CA TYR A 307 -22.14 5.55 8.19
C TYR A 307 -21.99 4.50 9.29
N CYS A 308 -22.79 4.62 10.34
CA CYS A 308 -22.90 3.59 11.37
C CYS A 308 -23.32 2.25 10.73
N PRO A 309 -22.60 1.15 10.98
CA PRO A 309 -22.97 -0.16 10.42
C PRO A 309 -24.32 -0.67 10.94
N ASN A 310 -24.73 -0.26 12.15
CA ASN A 310 -25.98 -0.70 12.77
C ASN A 310 -27.17 0.17 12.34
N CYS A 311 -27.14 1.48 12.60
CA CYS A 311 -28.32 2.36 12.41
C CYS A 311 -28.24 3.29 11.20
N ARG A 312 -27.18 3.23 10.40
CA ARG A 312 -26.93 4.04 9.19
C ARG A 312 -26.85 5.55 9.43
N LYS A 313 -26.71 6.00 10.67
CA LYS A 313 -26.44 7.41 10.99
C LYS A 313 -25.14 7.83 10.31
N LEU A 314 -25.14 9.00 9.65
CA LEU A 314 -23.94 9.63 9.12
C LEU A 314 -22.98 9.98 10.27
N LEU A 315 -21.74 9.52 10.20
CA LEU A 315 -20.72 9.70 11.22
C LEU A 315 -19.54 10.55 10.75
N ILE A 316 -19.10 10.36 9.51
CA ILE A 316 -18.03 11.19 8.91
C ILE A 316 -18.46 11.52 7.48
N LYS A 317 -18.61 12.80 7.19
CA LYS A 317 -18.87 13.30 5.84
C LYS A 317 -17.55 13.64 5.16
N ARG A 318 -17.43 13.25 3.89
CA ARG A 318 -16.28 13.60 3.06
C ARG A 318 -16.70 14.44 1.87
N THR A 319 -15.97 15.53 1.64
CA THR A 319 -16.12 16.37 0.46
C THR A 319 -14.71 16.56 -0.13
N GLY A 320 -14.39 15.75 -1.12
CA GLY A 320 -13.02 15.54 -1.54
C GLY A 320 -12.21 14.93 -0.41
N TYR A 321 -11.14 15.60 0.02
CA TYR A 321 -10.29 15.15 1.13
C TYR A 321 -10.59 15.84 2.46
N LYS A 322 -11.59 16.73 2.51
CA LYS A 322 -12.05 17.34 3.75
C LYS A 322 -13.01 16.40 4.47
N THR A 323 -12.85 16.29 5.79
CA THR A 323 -13.69 15.47 6.67
C THR A 323 -14.42 16.33 7.68
N ASP A 324 -15.73 16.13 7.81
CA ASP A 324 -16.55 16.71 8.85
C ASP A 324 -17.06 15.57 9.75
N PHE A 325 -16.85 15.68 11.07
CA PHE A 325 -17.14 14.62 12.04
C PHE A 325 -18.45 14.85 12.77
N PHE A 326 -19.28 13.82 12.86
CA PHE A 326 -20.55 13.79 13.59
C PHE A 326 -20.56 12.74 14.72
N LEU A 327 -19.35 12.29 15.13
CA LEU A 327 -19.13 11.43 16.28
C LEU A 327 -17.90 11.94 17.05
N ASP A 328 -17.81 11.56 18.31
CA ASP A 328 -16.61 11.78 19.11
C ASP A 328 -15.52 10.78 18.71
N LEU A 329 -14.36 11.31 18.32
CA LEU A 329 -13.21 10.49 17.85
C LEU A 329 -12.48 9.78 18.99
N GLU A 330 -12.63 10.20 20.24
CA GLU A 330 -12.04 9.53 21.41
C GLU A 330 -12.93 8.35 21.82
N MET A 331 -14.22 8.58 21.96
CA MET A 331 -15.19 7.55 22.35
C MET A 331 -15.44 6.53 21.25
N LYS A 332 -15.43 6.95 19.99
CA LYS A 332 -15.68 6.11 18.79
C LYS A 332 -17.01 5.37 18.85
N LEU A 333 -18.01 6.00 19.40
CA LEU A 333 -19.36 5.47 19.51
C LEU A 333 -20.33 6.22 18.58
N CYS A 334 -21.26 5.48 18.00
CA CYS A 334 -22.36 6.11 17.25
C CYS A 334 -23.24 6.93 18.20
N PRO A 335 -23.46 8.23 17.96
CA PRO A 335 -24.24 9.07 18.86
C PRO A 335 -25.74 8.73 18.87
N ALA A 336 -26.21 7.90 17.93
CA ALA A 336 -27.62 7.51 17.83
C ALA A 336 -27.92 6.14 18.47
N CYS A 337 -27.01 5.17 18.38
CA CYS A 337 -27.28 3.79 18.84
C CYS A 337 -26.17 3.18 19.70
N GLY A 338 -25.08 3.89 19.98
CA GLY A 338 -23.99 3.41 20.81
C GLY A 338 -23.06 2.38 20.14
N GLU A 339 -23.29 2.02 18.86
CA GLU A 339 -22.42 1.05 18.18
C GLU A 339 -20.97 1.54 18.16
N LYS A 340 -20.03 0.65 18.49
CA LYS A 340 -18.60 0.96 18.46
C LYS A 340 -18.06 0.96 17.03
N ILE A 341 -17.55 2.08 16.61
CA ILE A 341 -17.02 2.30 15.26
C ILE A 341 -15.55 1.91 15.21
N LEU A 342 -15.16 1.15 14.20
CA LEU A 342 -13.76 0.80 13.98
C LEU A 342 -13.01 2.03 13.44
N LEU A 343 -12.41 2.80 14.32
CA LEU A 343 -11.53 3.92 13.96
C LEU A 343 -10.21 3.80 14.72
N ARG A 344 -9.10 4.06 14.03
CA ARG A 344 -7.81 4.29 14.67
C ARG A 344 -7.56 5.80 14.72
N THR A 345 -7.36 6.32 15.91
CA THR A 345 -7.10 7.75 16.21
C THR A 345 -5.86 7.85 17.10
N HIS A 346 -5.42 9.06 17.40
CA HIS A 346 -4.31 9.31 18.34
C HIS A 346 -4.64 8.83 19.74
#